data_4a91cf8c2fbf5bc6aafa1cddcaed3e98
#
_entry.id   4a91cf8c2fbf5bc6aafa1cddcaed3e98
#
_cell.length_a   1.000
_cell.length_b   1.000
_cell.length_c   1.000
_cell.angle_alpha   90.00
_cell.angle_beta   90.00
_cell.angle_gamma   90.00
#
_symmetry.space_group_name_H-M   'P 1'
#
loop_
_entity.id
_entity.type
_entity.pdbx_description
1 polymer ?
#
loop_
_entity_poly.entity_id
_entity_poly.type
_entity_poly.pdbx_seq_one_letter_code
_entity_poly.pdbx_strand_id
1 'polypeptide(L)'
;KPLRWVFGLAESIILALPAHLFCSSGNSERIFRSDYRVRASRLTRLDDRVDLSAYDPTRITAVTSPFTSDVFVVTYSGSLLPIKGLDVLQEVILSLTAKRRDIGFVLIGYPTETMAQFVEEHGIGDRVTLVGRVAFESLPNYLLSADAGIEPKHSASGEGSGKLLHYMAAGLALAAFPSEHNRALAGDDALAREPTAKSLVEQIEGLANEPARCRAAGQRNRERTQPYSLQSGGKLIADIYRNLGLAPQA
;
A
#
# COMPACT_ATOMS: atom_id res chain seq x y z
N LYS A 1 8.41 -31.04 5.78
CA LYS A 1 8.75 -30.89 7.23
C LYS A 1 10.27 -30.72 7.50
N PRO A 2 11.24 -31.48 6.91
CA PRO A 2 12.67 -31.30 7.22
C PRO A 2 13.21 -29.93 6.76
N LEU A 3 12.72 -29.40 5.64
CA LEU A 3 13.18 -28.11 5.11
C LEU A 3 12.91 -26.92 6.07
N ARG A 4 11.76 -26.93 6.73
CA ARG A 4 11.43 -25.90 7.75
C ARG A 4 12.41 -25.88 8.93
N TRP A 5 12.89 -27.06 9.35
CA TRP A 5 13.86 -27.15 10.43
C TRP A 5 15.24 -26.61 10.02
N VAL A 6 15.67 -26.90 8.78
CA VAL A 6 16.95 -26.38 8.23
C VAL A 6 16.90 -24.84 8.13
N PHE A 7 15.82 -24.28 7.59
CA PHE A 7 15.67 -22.82 7.53
C PHE A 7 15.63 -22.19 8.93
N GLY A 8 14.88 -22.75 9.88
CA GLY A 8 14.83 -22.23 11.24
C GLY A 8 16.19 -22.27 11.96
N LEU A 9 17.01 -23.30 11.70
CA LEU A 9 18.38 -23.36 12.22
C LEU A 9 19.26 -22.27 11.60
N ALA A 10 19.21 -22.10 10.27
CA ALA A 10 19.96 -21.08 9.57
C ALA A 10 19.58 -19.66 10.04
N GLU A 11 18.29 -19.37 10.17
CA GLU A 11 17.79 -18.10 10.74
C GLU A 11 18.31 -17.90 12.16
N SER A 12 18.26 -18.91 13.02
CA SER A 12 18.74 -18.80 14.41
C SER A 12 20.24 -18.48 14.47
N ILE A 13 21.05 -19.09 13.58
CA ILE A 13 22.49 -18.81 13.47
C ILE A 13 22.73 -17.36 13.03
N ILE A 14 22.03 -16.91 11.95
CA ILE A 14 22.15 -15.55 11.43
C ILE A 14 21.79 -14.52 12.52
N LEU A 15 20.68 -14.74 13.22
CA LEU A 15 20.21 -13.85 14.27
C LEU A 15 21.09 -13.84 15.52
N ALA A 16 21.91 -14.88 15.73
CA ALA A 16 22.88 -14.92 16.81
C ALA A 16 24.17 -14.12 16.54
N LEU A 17 24.45 -13.76 15.27
CA LEU A 17 25.61 -12.97 14.90
C LEU A 17 25.58 -11.59 15.58
N PRO A 18 26.74 -11.01 15.95
CA PRO A 18 26.85 -9.70 16.58
C PRO A 18 26.57 -8.58 15.58
N ALA A 19 25.29 -8.39 15.21
CA ALA A 19 24.85 -7.38 14.26
C ALA A 19 23.63 -6.64 14.80
N HIS A 20 23.36 -5.45 14.32
CA HIS A 20 22.08 -4.76 14.49
C HIS A 20 21.11 -5.23 13.42
N LEU A 21 19.88 -5.49 13.80
CA LEU A 21 18.84 -6.04 12.91
C LEU A 21 17.77 -4.97 12.64
N PHE A 22 17.30 -4.94 11.42
CA PHE A 22 16.12 -4.16 11.03
C PHE A 22 14.98 -5.08 10.66
N CYS A 23 13.76 -4.71 11.03
CA CYS A 23 12.55 -5.39 10.63
C CYS A 23 11.55 -4.38 10.04
N SER A 24 10.77 -4.80 9.05
CA SER A 24 9.89 -3.92 8.28
C SER A 24 8.43 -3.90 8.78
N SER A 25 8.12 -4.59 9.86
CA SER A 25 6.75 -4.61 10.40
C SER A 25 6.71 -4.94 11.88
N GLY A 26 5.62 -4.54 12.56
CA GLY A 26 5.39 -4.91 13.96
C GLY A 26 5.27 -6.42 14.16
N ASN A 27 4.75 -7.14 13.17
CA ASN A 27 4.69 -8.61 13.23
C ASN A 27 6.10 -9.24 13.18
N SER A 28 6.95 -8.78 12.28
CA SER A 28 8.36 -9.24 12.22
C SER A 28 9.12 -8.88 13.50
N GLU A 29 8.91 -7.67 14.05
CA GLU A 29 9.49 -7.28 15.33
C GLU A 29 9.08 -8.23 16.45
N ARG A 30 7.79 -8.55 16.55
CA ARG A 30 7.26 -9.49 17.54
C ARG A 30 7.89 -10.86 17.39
N ILE A 31 7.96 -11.42 16.18
CA ILE A 31 8.59 -12.73 15.91
C ILE A 31 10.06 -12.73 16.33
N PHE A 32 10.83 -11.71 15.96
CA PHE A 32 12.24 -11.64 16.34
C PHE A 32 12.43 -11.55 17.84
N ARG A 33 11.56 -10.86 18.55
CA ARG A 33 11.63 -10.72 20.02
C ARG A 33 11.12 -11.95 20.76
N SER A 34 10.00 -12.54 20.34
CA SER A 34 9.35 -13.66 21.03
C SER A 34 9.97 -15.01 20.67
N ASP A 35 10.10 -15.30 19.38
CA ASP A 35 10.47 -16.64 18.92
C ASP A 35 11.99 -16.80 18.84
N TYR A 36 12.71 -15.77 18.41
CA TYR A 36 14.16 -15.78 18.30
C TYR A 36 14.88 -15.10 19.46
N ARG A 37 14.17 -14.50 20.42
CA ARG A 37 14.70 -13.83 21.62
C ARG A 37 15.75 -12.76 21.30
N VAL A 38 15.62 -12.08 20.18
CA VAL A 38 16.49 -10.95 19.82
C VAL A 38 16.33 -9.83 20.84
N ARG A 39 17.44 -9.34 21.39
CA ARG A 39 17.44 -8.23 22.36
C ARG A 39 16.93 -6.93 21.72
N ALA A 40 16.09 -6.17 22.44
CA ALA A 40 15.56 -4.91 21.96
C ALA A 40 16.65 -3.89 21.53
N SER A 41 17.81 -3.90 22.19
CA SER A 41 18.94 -3.04 21.85
C SER A 41 19.62 -3.38 20.51
N ARG A 42 19.30 -4.55 19.94
CA ARG A 42 19.84 -5.02 18.64
C ARG A 42 18.80 -5.02 17.52
N LEU A 43 17.58 -4.57 17.79
CA LEU A 43 16.48 -4.62 16.84
C LEU A 43 15.85 -3.25 16.70
N THR A 44 15.75 -2.78 15.48
CA THR A 44 14.99 -1.55 15.17
C THR A 44 13.96 -1.83 14.10
N ARG A 45 12.75 -1.39 14.36
CA ARG A 45 11.70 -1.38 13.34
C ARG A 45 11.95 -0.24 12.36
N LEU A 46 12.08 -0.58 11.10
CA LEU A 46 12.19 0.33 9.96
C LEU A 46 11.11 -0.04 8.96
N ASP A 47 9.91 0.49 9.17
CA ASP A 47 8.78 0.29 8.24
C ASP A 47 9.13 0.82 6.84
N ASP A 48 8.33 0.44 5.83
CA ASP A 48 8.46 0.95 4.47
C ASP A 48 8.52 2.48 4.44
N ARG A 49 9.24 3.02 3.48
CA ARG A 49 9.45 4.46 3.31
C ARG A 49 9.01 4.91 1.93
N VAL A 50 8.62 6.17 1.85
CA VAL A 50 8.20 6.81 0.59
C VAL A 50 8.97 8.10 0.38
N ASP A 51 9.37 8.35 -0.88
CA ASP A 51 9.91 9.65 -1.26
C ASP A 51 8.75 10.64 -1.42
N LEU A 52 8.54 11.48 -0.43
CA LEU A 52 7.48 12.49 -0.46
C LEU A 52 7.71 13.56 -1.53
N SER A 53 8.96 13.78 -1.94
CA SER A 53 9.28 14.75 -3.00
C SER A 53 8.78 14.30 -4.38
N ALA A 54 8.66 12.98 -4.59
CA ALA A 54 8.08 12.40 -5.79
C ALA A 54 6.56 12.62 -5.91
N TYR A 55 5.89 13.09 -4.84
CA TYR A 55 4.46 13.38 -4.78
C TYR A 55 4.15 14.87 -4.62
N ASP A 56 5.13 15.74 -4.89
CA ASP A 56 4.94 17.18 -4.85
C ASP A 56 4.19 17.66 -6.11
N PRO A 57 2.94 18.14 -6.00
CA PRO A 57 2.14 18.54 -7.16
C PRO A 57 2.71 19.76 -7.90
N THR A 58 3.68 20.46 -7.31
CA THR A 58 4.39 21.56 -7.99
C THR A 58 5.51 21.05 -8.90
N ARG A 59 5.92 19.80 -8.78
CA ARG A 59 7.06 19.19 -9.48
C ARG A 59 6.66 18.12 -10.48
N ILE A 60 5.48 17.54 -10.32
CA ILE A 60 4.98 16.46 -11.18
C ILE A 60 3.59 16.80 -11.71
N THR A 61 3.29 16.29 -12.88
CA THR A 61 1.99 16.48 -13.52
C THR A 61 1.24 15.16 -13.52
N ALA A 62 0.00 15.17 -13.05
CA ALA A 62 -0.88 14.02 -13.17
C ALA A 62 -1.07 13.64 -14.64
N VAL A 63 -1.15 12.34 -14.93
CA VAL A 63 -1.57 11.88 -16.25
C VAL A 63 -3.02 12.31 -16.49
N THR A 64 -3.39 12.49 -17.75
CA THR A 64 -4.79 12.75 -18.10
C THR A 64 -5.63 11.53 -17.71
N SER A 65 -6.68 11.77 -16.91
CA SER A 65 -7.62 10.71 -16.56
C SER A 65 -8.26 10.13 -17.83
N PRO A 66 -8.43 8.81 -17.93
CA PRO A 66 -9.17 8.19 -19.03
C PRO A 66 -10.69 8.46 -18.94
N PHE A 67 -11.15 9.06 -17.84
CA PHE A 67 -12.55 9.35 -17.57
C PHE A 67 -12.81 10.87 -17.55
N THR A 68 -14.07 11.23 -17.70
CA THR A 68 -14.55 12.61 -17.55
C THR A 68 -14.45 13.08 -16.09
N SER A 69 -14.46 14.39 -15.87
CA SER A 69 -14.23 15.00 -14.55
C SER A 69 -15.31 14.74 -13.51
N ASP A 70 -16.45 14.19 -13.90
CA ASP A 70 -17.55 13.79 -13.04
C ASP A 70 -17.46 12.33 -12.57
N VAL A 71 -16.48 11.57 -13.08
CA VAL A 71 -16.23 10.19 -12.68
C VAL A 71 -15.27 10.16 -11.49
N PHE A 72 -15.70 9.50 -10.41
CA PHE A 72 -14.85 9.18 -9.25
C PHE A 72 -13.87 8.06 -9.59
N VAL A 73 -12.58 8.32 -9.53
CA VAL A 73 -11.53 7.41 -9.99
C VAL A 73 -10.93 6.64 -8.82
N VAL A 74 -11.08 5.33 -8.86
CA VAL A 74 -10.44 4.39 -7.92
C VAL A 74 -9.22 3.77 -8.58
N THR A 75 -8.06 3.85 -7.96
CA THR A 75 -6.83 3.27 -8.50
C THR A 75 -6.33 2.07 -7.70
N TYR A 76 -5.81 1.07 -8.40
CA TYR A 76 -5.01 -0.02 -7.85
C TYR A 76 -3.61 0.00 -8.45
N SER A 77 -2.58 -0.15 -7.63
CA SER A 77 -1.21 -0.33 -8.11
C SER A 77 -0.57 -1.59 -7.54
N GLY A 78 0.06 -2.40 -8.37
CA GLY A 78 0.77 -3.62 -7.96
C GLY A 78 0.45 -4.84 -8.80
N SER A 79 0.94 -6.02 -8.37
CA SER A 79 0.71 -7.26 -9.10
C SER A 79 -0.76 -7.67 -9.08
N LEU A 80 -1.30 -7.98 -10.25
CA LEU A 80 -2.68 -8.46 -10.46
C LEU A 80 -2.71 -10.00 -10.31
N LEU A 81 -2.44 -10.47 -9.09
CA LEU A 81 -2.36 -11.89 -8.74
C LEU A 81 -3.35 -12.24 -7.61
N PRO A 82 -3.84 -13.49 -7.53
CA PRO A 82 -4.77 -13.93 -6.49
C PRO A 82 -4.24 -13.65 -5.05
N ILE A 83 -2.95 -13.88 -4.80
CA ILE A 83 -2.32 -13.59 -3.49
C ILE A 83 -2.32 -12.09 -3.12
N LYS A 84 -2.59 -11.22 -4.07
CA LYS A 84 -2.72 -9.76 -3.87
C LYS A 84 -4.17 -9.27 -3.80
N GLY A 85 -5.15 -10.20 -3.74
CA GLY A 85 -6.57 -9.91 -3.63
C GLY A 85 -7.23 -9.61 -4.98
N LEU A 86 -6.76 -10.22 -6.07
CA LEU A 86 -7.32 -10.03 -7.41
C LEU A 86 -8.81 -10.41 -7.45
N ASP A 87 -9.20 -11.51 -6.83
CA ASP A 87 -10.57 -11.99 -6.70
C ASP A 87 -11.48 -10.97 -6.01
N VAL A 88 -11.02 -10.42 -4.89
CA VAL A 88 -11.75 -9.35 -4.18
C VAL A 88 -11.82 -8.08 -5.03
N LEU A 89 -10.75 -7.71 -5.72
CA LEU A 89 -10.73 -6.56 -6.63
C LEU A 89 -11.76 -6.71 -7.74
N GLN A 90 -11.85 -7.88 -8.35
CA GLN A 90 -12.85 -8.20 -9.39
C GLN A 90 -14.29 -8.09 -8.84
N GLU A 91 -14.56 -8.64 -7.65
CA GLU A 91 -15.87 -8.55 -7.00
C GLU A 91 -16.27 -7.10 -6.71
N VAL A 92 -15.33 -6.27 -6.21
CA VAL A 92 -15.57 -4.84 -5.96
C VAL A 92 -15.87 -4.10 -7.26
N ILE A 93 -15.06 -4.30 -8.30
CA ILE A 93 -15.26 -3.67 -9.62
C ILE A 93 -16.62 -4.03 -10.17
N LEU A 94 -16.97 -5.31 -10.20
CA LEU A 94 -18.25 -5.77 -10.74
C LEU A 94 -19.45 -5.20 -9.96
N SER A 95 -19.36 -5.22 -8.63
CA SER A 95 -20.41 -4.68 -7.75
C SER A 95 -20.66 -3.19 -7.96
N LEU A 96 -19.60 -2.41 -8.16
CA LEU A 96 -19.70 -0.95 -8.35
C LEU A 96 -20.13 -0.61 -9.78
N THR A 97 -19.55 -1.24 -10.81
CA THR A 97 -19.88 -0.93 -12.21
C THR A 97 -21.30 -1.34 -12.58
N ALA A 98 -21.87 -2.34 -11.90
CA ALA A 98 -23.28 -2.73 -12.09
C ALA A 98 -24.27 -1.68 -11.55
N LYS A 99 -23.89 -0.87 -10.55
CA LYS A 99 -24.79 0.05 -9.86
C LYS A 99 -24.53 1.53 -10.18
N ARG A 100 -23.29 1.88 -10.50
CA ARG A 100 -22.80 3.26 -10.58
C ARG A 100 -22.18 3.53 -11.94
N ARG A 101 -22.56 4.63 -12.58
CA ARG A 101 -21.95 5.09 -13.85
C ARG A 101 -20.85 6.14 -13.62
N ASP A 102 -20.79 6.70 -12.46
CA ASP A 102 -19.89 7.75 -12.01
C ASP A 102 -18.67 7.26 -11.22
N ILE A 103 -18.38 5.93 -11.24
CA ILE A 103 -17.15 5.36 -10.66
C ILE A 103 -16.38 4.61 -11.74
N GLY A 104 -15.09 4.92 -11.89
CA GLY A 104 -14.17 4.26 -12.83
C GLY A 104 -12.94 3.72 -12.11
N PHE A 105 -12.26 2.77 -12.75
CA PHE A 105 -11.09 2.10 -12.19
C PHE A 105 -9.88 2.26 -13.10
N VAL A 106 -8.73 2.63 -12.51
CA VAL A 106 -7.42 2.67 -13.17
C VAL A 106 -6.52 1.66 -12.50
N LEU A 107 -6.16 0.58 -13.21
CA LEU A 107 -5.37 -0.53 -12.68
C LEU A 107 -3.96 -0.48 -13.26
N ILE A 108 -2.99 -0.22 -12.37
CA ILE A 108 -1.57 -0.06 -12.69
C ILE A 108 -0.83 -1.30 -12.21
N GLY A 109 -0.49 -2.21 -13.10
CA GLY A 109 0.17 -3.44 -12.68
C GLY A 109 0.17 -4.54 -13.72
N TYR A 110 0.72 -5.67 -13.33
CA TYR A 110 0.83 -6.86 -14.19
C TYR A 110 0.79 -8.14 -13.33
N PRO A 111 0.53 -9.29 -13.94
CA PRO A 111 0.09 -9.53 -15.32
C PRO A 111 -1.33 -8.99 -15.54
N THR A 112 -1.67 -8.59 -16.76
CA THR A 112 -2.97 -7.98 -17.07
C THR A 112 -3.98 -8.94 -17.68
N GLU A 113 -3.54 -10.10 -18.14
CA GLU A 113 -4.29 -11.02 -18.98
C GLU A 113 -5.61 -11.48 -18.31
N THR A 114 -5.53 -11.92 -17.05
CA THR A 114 -6.71 -12.37 -16.29
C THR A 114 -7.71 -11.23 -16.07
N MET A 115 -7.21 -10.01 -15.82
CA MET A 115 -8.08 -8.84 -15.63
C MET A 115 -8.65 -8.36 -16.97
N ALA A 116 -7.88 -8.40 -18.05
CA ALA A 116 -8.35 -8.05 -19.38
C ALA A 116 -9.50 -8.97 -19.83
N GLN A 117 -9.34 -10.28 -19.66
CA GLN A 117 -10.38 -11.26 -19.92
C GLN A 117 -11.64 -10.98 -19.07
N PHE A 118 -11.48 -10.73 -17.78
CA PHE A 118 -12.57 -10.37 -16.88
C PHE A 118 -13.33 -9.11 -17.34
N VAL A 119 -12.62 -8.06 -17.74
CA VAL A 119 -13.21 -6.81 -18.24
C VAL A 119 -14.01 -7.04 -19.52
N GLU A 120 -13.49 -7.85 -20.44
CA GLU A 120 -14.14 -8.22 -21.69
C GLU A 120 -15.40 -9.06 -21.44
N GLU A 121 -15.30 -10.13 -20.65
CA GLU A 121 -16.40 -11.03 -20.31
C GLU A 121 -17.60 -10.31 -19.67
N HIS A 122 -17.34 -9.24 -18.89
CA HIS A 122 -18.39 -8.48 -18.23
C HIS A 122 -18.80 -7.19 -18.95
N GLY A 123 -18.18 -6.88 -20.11
CA GLY A 123 -18.51 -5.71 -20.91
C GLY A 123 -18.32 -4.37 -20.19
N ILE A 124 -17.30 -4.27 -19.32
CA ILE A 124 -17.04 -3.08 -18.46
C ILE A 124 -15.81 -2.28 -18.88
N GLY A 125 -15.37 -2.41 -20.13
CA GLY A 125 -14.17 -1.72 -20.64
C GLY A 125 -14.26 -0.19 -20.66
N ASP A 126 -15.49 0.36 -20.66
CA ASP A 126 -15.73 1.81 -20.51
C ASP A 126 -15.51 2.33 -19.08
N ARG A 127 -15.35 1.42 -18.11
CA ARG A 127 -15.25 1.73 -16.68
C ARG A 127 -13.93 1.28 -16.05
N VAL A 128 -13.16 0.46 -16.75
CA VAL A 128 -11.90 -0.12 -16.25
C VAL A 128 -10.78 0.09 -17.25
N THR A 129 -9.78 0.85 -16.85
CA THR A 129 -8.57 1.07 -17.66
C THR A 129 -7.42 0.25 -17.09
N LEU A 130 -6.84 -0.61 -17.92
CA LEU A 130 -5.65 -1.39 -17.59
C LEU A 130 -4.42 -0.65 -18.14
N VAL A 131 -3.64 -0.05 -17.25
CA VAL A 131 -2.42 0.69 -17.64
C VAL A 131 -1.26 -0.27 -17.92
N GLY A 132 -1.26 -1.43 -17.26
CA GLY A 132 -0.15 -2.35 -17.33
C GLY A 132 1.04 -1.92 -16.45
N ARG A 133 2.24 -2.34 -16.86
CA ARG A 133 3.47 -2.05 -16.13
C ARG A 133 3.96 -0.64 -16.44
N VAL A 134 4.22 0.14 -15.39
CA VAL A 134 4.84 1.46 -15.49
C VAL A 134 6.19 1.47 -14.78
N ALA A 135 7.07 2.41 -15.13
CA ALA A 135 8.26 2.70 -14.36
C ALA A 135 7.86 3.21 -12.95
N PHE A 136 8.59 2.81 -11.92
CA PHE A 136 8.29 3.18 -10.55
C PHE A 136 8.27 4.70 -10.34
N GLU A 137 9.18 5.39 -10.99
CA GLU A 137 9.32 6.85 -10.98
C GLU A 137 8.11 7.57 -11.60
N SER A 138 7.36 6.89 -12.47
CA SER A 138 6.16 7.42 -13.12
C SER A 138 4.88 7.15 -12.32
N LEU A 139 4.94 6.25 -11.32
CA LEU A 139 3.76 5.89 -10.52
C LEU A 139 3.06 7.10 -9.89
N PRO A 140 3.78 8.09 -9.32
CA PRO A 140 3.15 9.29 -8.75
C PRO A 140 2.22 10.03 -9.73
N ASN A 141 2.61 10.15 -11.00
CA ASN A 141 1.82 10.84 -12.02
C ASN A 141 0.45 10.18 -12.23
N TYR A 142 0.39 8.86 -12.17
CA TYR A 142 -0.87 8.10 -12.26
C TYR A 142 -1.70 8.21 -10.99
N LEU A 143 -1.07 8.13 -9.82
CA LEU A 143 -1.79 8.21 -8.55
C LEU A 143 -2.43 9.59 -8.35
N LEU A 144 -1.79 10.66 -8.79
CA LEU A 144 -2.34 12.02 -8.71
C LEU A 144 -3.57 12.25 -9.60
N SER A 145 -3.90 11.35 -10.51
CA SER A 145 -5.11 11.42 -11.36
C SER A 145 -6.31 10.68 -10.77
N ALA A 146 -6.19 10.13 -9.55
CA ALA A 146 -7.23 9.35 -8.90
C ALA A 146 -7.75 10.05 -7.63
N ASP A 147 -8.93 9.62 -7.16
CA ASP A 147 -9.56 10.10 -5.93
C ASP A 147 -9.31 9.17 -4.75
N ALA A 148 -9.26 7.87 -5.00
CA ALA A 148 -9.05 6.87 -3.96
C ALA A 148 -8.15 5.72 -4.42
N GLY A 149 -7.38 5.17 -3.48
CA GLY A 149 -6.59 3.95 -3.68
C GLY A 149 -7.24 2.73 -3.03
N ILE A 150 -7.29 1.60 -3.74
CA ILE A 150 -7.85 0.36 -3.21
C ILE A 150 -6.74 -0.65 -2.84
N GLU A 151 -6.86 -1.28 -1.64
CA GLU A 151 -6.00 -2.35 -1.16
C GLU A 151 -6.84 -3.55 -0.67
N PRO A 152 -7.12 -4.51 -1.56
CA PRO A 152 -7.99 -5.65 -1.26
C PRO A 152 -7.24 -6.86 -0.70
N LYS A 153 -5.95 -6.72 -0.37
CA LYS A 153 -5.10 -7.84 0.05
C LYS A 153 -5.43 -8.30 1.47
N HIS A 154 -5.77 -9.59 1.62
CA HIS A 154 -5.73 -10.28 2.90
C HIS A 154 -4.27 -10.56 3.28
N SER A 155 -3.78 -9.98 4.37
CA SER A 155 -2.43 -10.24 4.87
C SER A 155 -2.46 -11.31 5.96
N ALA A 156 -2.37 -12.59 5.57
CA ALA A 156 -2.25 -13.68 6.53
C ALA A 156 -0.91 -13.65 7.31
N SER A 157 0.14 -13.07 6.71
CA SER A 157 1.46 -12.92 7.32
C SER A 157 1.60 -11.70 8.21
N GLY A 158 0.61 -10.79 8.24
CA GLY A 158 0.73 -9.51 8.93
C GLY A 158 1.74 -8.54 8.30
N GLU A 159 2.21 -8.84 7.10
CA GLU A 159 3.07 -7.93 6.34
C GLU A 159 2.28 -6.71 5.88
N GLY A 160 2.92 -5.56 5.97
CA GLY A 160 2.41 -4.31 5.46
C GLY A 160 2.27 -4.30 3.93
N SER A 161 1.52 -3.33 3.44
CA SER A 161 1.42 -3.04 2.02
C SER A 161 2.07 -1.69 1.73
N GLY A 162 3.27 -1.69 1.16
CA GLY A 162 3.99 -0.46 0.79
C GLY A 162 3.18 0.45 -0.14
N LYS A 163 2.25 -0.11 -0.94
CA LYS A 163 1.41 0.69 -1.83
C LYS A 163 0.51 1.68 -1.08
N LEU A 164 0.08 1.37 0.15
CA LEU A 164 -0.70 2.31 0.96
C LEU A 164 0.07 3.61 1.22
N LEU A 165 1.39 3.53 1.49
CA LEU A 165 2.22 4.73 1.65
C LEU A 165 2.22 5.58 0.38
N HIS A 166 2.26 4.96 -0.80
CA HIS A 166 2.21 5.67 -2.07
C HIS A 166 0.85 6.34 -2.29
N TYR A 167 -0.27 5.66 -2.01
CA TYR A 167 -1.60 6.26 -2.06
C TYR A 167 -1.73 7.43 -1.11
N MET A 168 -1.29 7.26 0.14
CA MET A 168 -1.32 8.29 1.16
C MET A 168 -0.44 9.48 0.78
N ALA A 169 0.78 9.25 0.26
CA ALA A 169 1.67 10.31 -0.22
C ALA A 169 1.07 11.10 -1.39
N ALA A 170 0.33 10.44 -2.28
CA ALA A 170 -0.42 11.09 -3.35
C ALA A 170 -1.65 11.87 -2.85
N GLY A 171 -2.00 11.76 -1.57
CA GLY A 171 -3.17 12.41 -1.00
C GLY A 171 -4.49 11.74 -1.36
N LEU A 172 -4.48 10.45 -1.66
CA LEU A 172 -5.69 9.68 -1.96
C LEU A 172 -6.43 9.28 -0.69
N ALA A 173 -7.76 9.25 -0.76
CA ALA A 173 -8.55 8.49 0.19
C ALA A 173 -8.24 6.99 0.03
N LEU A 174 -8.56 6.17 1.03
CA LEU A 174 -8.27 4.74 1.01
C LEU A 174 -9.55 3.91 1.05
N ALA A 175 -9.54 2.81 0.32
CA ALA A 175 -10.44 1.68 0.47
C ALA A 175 -9.57 0.44 0.72
N ALA A 176 -9.27 0.15 1.98
CA ALA A 176 -8.30 -0.87 2.36
C ALA A 176 -8.82 -1.73 3.51
N PHE A 177 -8.40 -2.99 3.58
CA PHE A 177 -8.78 -3.89 4.67
C PHE A 177 -8.18 -3.48 6.02
N PRO A 178 -8.91 -3.67 7.14
CA PRO A 178 -8.51 -3.27 8.48
C PRO A 178 -7.52 -4.26 9.11
N SER A 179 -6.29 -4.36 8.58
CA SER A 179 -5.20 -5.09 9.23
C SER A 179 -4.55 -4.26 10.35
N GLU A 180 -3.84 -4.91 11.28
CA GLU A 180 -3.06 -4.21 12.33
C GLU A 180 -2.09 -3.18 11.71
N HIS A 181 -1.39 -3.58 10.64
CA HIS A 181 -0.46 -2.69 9.94
C HIS A 181 -1.18 -1.49 9.31
N ASN A 182 -2.30 -1.73 8.61
CA ASN A 182 -3.04 -0.67 7.94
C ASN A 182 -3.64 0.33 8.95
N ARG A 183 -4.11 -0.18 10.12
CA ARG A 183 -4.58 0.67 11.23
C ARG A 183 -3.46 1.56 11.78
N ALA A 184 -2.29 0.98 12.02
CA ALA A 184 -1.14 1.73 12.52
C ALA A 184 -0.68 2.82 11.55
N LEU A 185 -0.79 2.57 10.25
CA LEU A 185 -0.36 3.48 9.19
C LEU A 185 -1.40 4.58 8.88
N ALA A 186 -2.64 4.19 8.63
CA ALA A 186 -3.66 5.06 8.10
C ALA A 186 -4.74 5.49 9.12
N GLY A 187 -4.85 4.78 10.26
CA GLY A 187 -5.92 4.95 11.24
C GLY A 187 -7.22 4.24 10.83
N ASP A 188 -8.09 3.97 11.79
CA ASP A 188 -9.34 3.22 11.56
C ASP A 188 -10.33 3.98 10.64
N ASP A 189 -10.31 5.30 10.69
CA ASP A 189 -11.18 6.18 9.90
C ASP A 189 -10.92 6.14 8.38
N ALA A 190 -9.75 5.62 7.99
CA ALA A 190 -9.34 5.47 6.59
C ALA A 190 -9.60 4.07 6.02
N LEU A 191 -10.12 3.13 6.82
CA LEU A 191 -10.20 1.72 6.45
C LEU A 191 -11.65 1.25 6.32
N ALA A 192 -11.85 0.18 5.55
CA ALA A 192 -13.12 -0.54 5.53
C ALA A 192 -13.42 -1.15 6.91
N ARG A 193 -14.70 -1.33 7.22
CA ARG A 193 -15.12 -1.88 8.52
C ARG A 193 -14.69 -3.33 8.70
N GLU A 194 -14.79 -4.11 7.64
CA GLU A 194 -14.51 -5.54 7.60
C GLU A 194 -13.63 -5.90 6.40
N PRO A 195 -12.87 -7.00 6.45
CA PRO A 195 -12.04 -7.44 5.34
C PRO A 195 -12.86 -8.19 4.29
N THR A 196 -13.89 -7.56 3.72
CA THR A 196 -14.79 -8.11 2.70
C THR A 196 -14.91 -7.17 1.51
N ALA A 197 -15.20 -7.73 0.32
CA ALA A 197 -15.47 -6.92 -0.88
C ALA A 197 -16.65 -5.96 -0.64
N LYS A 198 -17.71 -6.43 0.02
CA LYS A 198 -18.87 -5.60 0.37
C LYS A 198 -18.46 -4.36 1.17
N SER A 199 -17.59 -4.51 2.17
CA SER A 199 -17.16 -3.39 3.01
C SER A 199 -16.27 -2.41 2.24
N LEU A 200 -15.47 -2.87 1.26
CA LEU A 200 -14.73 -2.00 0.34
C LEU A 200 -15.68 -1.24 -0.61
N VAL A 201 -16.72 -1.90 -1.11
CA VAL A 201 -17.76 -1.26 -1.94
C VAL A 201 -18.43 -0.13 -1.13
N GLU A 202 -18.89 -0.40 0.08
CA GLU A 202 -19.52 0.59 0.95
C GLU A 202 -18.57 1.78 1.24
N GLN A 203 -17.29 1.50 1.45
CA GLN A 203 -16.26 2.52 1.66
C GLN A 203 -16.11 3.42 0.42
N ILE A 204 -15.98 2.83 -0.77
CA ILE A 204 -15.84 3.56 -2.04
C ILE A 204 -17.09 4.38 -2.34
N GLU A 205 -18.28 3.80 -2.18
CA GLU A 205 -19.56 4.53 -2.36
C GLU A 205 -19.67 5.73 -1.42
N GLY A 206 -19.28 5.56 -0.15
CA GLY A 206 -19.26 6.64 0.83
C GLY A 206 -18.29 7.77 0.46
N LEU A 207 -17.11 7.43 -0.08
CA LEU A 207 -16.14 8.42 -0.55
C LEU A 207 -16.63 9.14 -1.82
N ALA A 208 -17.20 8.42 -2.76
CA ALA A 208 -17.73 8.98 -4.01
C ALA A 208 -18.94 9.90 -3.78
N ASN A 209 -19.79 9.56 -2.80
CA ASN A 209 -20.97 10.37 -2.47
C ASN A 209 -20.62 11.65 -1.69
N GLU A 210 -19.44 11.72 -1.06
CA GLU A 210 -19.01 12.83 -0.22
C GLU A 210 -17.64 13.40 -0.65
N PRO A 211 -17.53 14.12 -1.81
CA PRO A 211 -16.23 14.57 -2.33
C PRO A 211 -15.41 15.42 -1.35
N ALA A 212 -16.06 16.23 -0.50
CA ALA A 212 -15.37 17.03 0.52
C ALA A 212 -14.73 16.13 1.59
N ARG A 213 -15.42 15.06 2.01
CA ARG A 213 -14.90 14.04 2.94
C ARG A 213 -13.76 13.25 2.31
N CYS A 214 -13.89 12.89 1.03
CA CYS A 214 -12.84 12.20 0.29
C CYS A 214 -11.55 13.03 0.26
N ARG A 215 -11.62 14.29 -0.13
CA ARG A 215 -10.46 15.21 -0.14
C ARG A 215 -9.84 15.39 1.25
N ALA A 216 -10.67 15.58 2.28
CA ALA A 216 -10.20 15.72 3.66
C ALA A 216 -9.51 14.42 4.15
N ALA A 217 -10.01 13.23 3.78
CA ALA A 217 -9.36 11.96 4.08
C ALA A 217 -8.00 11.84 3.39
N GLY A 218 -7.93 12.18 2.11
CA GLY A 218 -6.67 12.20 1.35
C GLY A 218 -5.62 13.13 1.97
N GLN A 219 -6.01 14.33 2.37
CA GLN A 219 -5.12 15.27 3.03
C GLN A 219 -4.58 14.72 4.36
N ARG A 220 -5.45 14.17 5.21
CA ARG A 220 -5.02 13.51 6.46
C ARG A 220 -4.07 12.35 6.20
N ASN A 221 -4.34 11.55 5.18
CA ASN A 221 -3.46 10.46 4.78
C ASN A 221 -2.07 10.97 4.39
N ARG A 222 -2.00 12.06 3.61
CA ARG A 222 -0.73 12.69 3.22
C ARG A 222 0.04 13.21 4.44
N GLU A 223 -0.62 13.83 5.40
CA GLU A 223 0.01 14.30 6.64
C GLU A 223 0.56 13.12 7.46
N ARG A 224 -0.15 12.00 7.53
CA ARG A 224 0.27 10.78 8.23
C ARG A 224 1.50 10.10 7.61
N THR A 225 1.87 10.42 6.35
CA THR A 225 3.07 9.85 5.72
C THR A 225 4.37 10.53 6.15
N GLN A 226 4.35 11.68 6.79
CA GLN A 226 5.55 12.43 7.17
C GLN A 226 6.57 11.62 7.99
N PRO A 227 6.18 10.82 8.99
CA PRO A 227 7.11 9.95 9.73
C PRO A 227 7.71 8.84 8.87
N TYR A 228 7.10 8.51 7.74
CA TYR A 228 7.51 7.44 6.82
C TYR A 228 8.28 7.96 5.60
N SER A 229 8.76 9.20 5.63
CA SER A 229 9.59 9.74 4.56
C SER A 229 10.96 9.06 4.47
N LEU A 230 11.56 9.04 3.28
CA LEU A 230 12.95 8.58 3.12
C LEU A 230 13.92 9.34 4.02
N GLN A 231 13.71 10.64 4.22
CA GLN A 231 14.54 11.49 5.08
C GLN A 231 14.47 11.03 6.54
N SER A 232 13.28 10.74 7.07
CA SER A 232 13.12 10.24 8.44
C SER A 232 13.75 8.86 8.62
N GLY A 233 13.61 7.98 7.61
CA GLY A 233 14.28 6.67 7.60
C GLY A 233 15.79 6.77 7.56
N GLY A 234 16.35 7.62 6.71
CA GLY A 234 17.77 7.88 6.61
C GLY A 234 18.35 8.43 7.91
N LYS A 235 17.65 9.35 8.58
CA LYS A 235 18.04 9.86 9.89
C LYS A 235 18.08 8.74 10.94
N LEU A 236 17.05 7.90 11.02
CA LEU A 236 17.01 6.77 11.94
C LEU A 236 18.17 5.81 11.74
N ILE A 237 18.46 5.46 10.48
CA ILE A 237 19.60 4.59 10.14
C ILE A 237 20.92 5.25 10.55
N ALA A 238 21.13 6.52 10.22
CA ALA A 238 22.34 7.24 10.56
C ALA A 238 22.56 7.34 12.08
N ASP A 239 21.48 7.53 12.86
CA ASP A 239 21.55 7.55 14.32
C ASP A 239 22.00 6.19 14.88
N ILE A 240 21.48 5.08 14.32
CA ILE A 240 21.88 3.74 14.71
C ILE A 240 23.36 3.48 14.39
N TYR A 241 23.82 3.82 13.19
CA TYR A 241 25.23 3.66 12.81
C TYR A 241 26.15 4.47 13.73
N ARG A 242 25.77 5.70 14.08
CA ARG A 242 26.52 6.51 15.05
C ARG A 242 26.61 5.84 16.43
N ASN A 243 25.49 5.32 16.92
CA ASN A 243 25.44 4.64 18.22
C ASN A 243 26.25 3.33 18.25
N LEU A 244 26.45 2.70 17.09
CA LEU A 244 27.31 1.51 16.93
C LEU A 244 28.79 1.87 16.70
N GLY A 245 29.16 3.13 16.67
CA GLY A 245 30.53 3.59 16.35
C GLY A 245 30.93 3.39 14.89
N LEU A 246 29.93 3.21 13.99
CA LEU A 246 30.10 2.94 12.56
C LEU A 246 29.75 4.15 11.68
N ALA A 247 29.72 5.36 12.25
CA ALA A 247 29.42 6.56 11.46
C ALA A 247 30.48 6.72 10.35
N PRO A 248 30.08 7.11 9.13
CA PRO A 248 31.05 7.49 8.11
C PRO A 248 31.93 8.60 8.68
N GLN A 249 33.23 8.47 8.53
CA GLN A 249 34.15 9.59 8.78
C GLN A 249 33.77 10.66 7.73
N ALA A 250 33.48 11.86 8.21
CA ALA A 250 33.12 13.01 7.39
C ALA A 250 34.24 13.40 6.42
#